data_a0d333fc0bfcb8810721d28287fccb08
#
_entry.id   a0d333fc0bfcb8810721d28287fccb08
#
_cell.length_a   1.000
_cell.length_b   1.000
_cell.length_c   1.000
_cell.angle_alpha   90.00
_cell.angle_beta   90.00
_cell.angle_gamma   90.00
#
_symmetry.space_group_name_H-M   'P 1'
#
loop_
_entity.id
_entity.type
_entity.pdbx_description
1 polymer ?
#
loop_
_entity_poly.entity_id
_entity_poly.type
_entity_poly.pdbx_seq_one_letter_code
_entity_poly.pdbx_strand_id
1 'polypeptide(L)'
;SSIPPLRDGTKWLNEYREKADLFARTFHAKAQLPMEHVDCPFFGCADVELNEFVVLRSRWCLRLLEQLDETKPTGPDHIPAAILKKICKQIAVPFTILCRRLLQEACWPRIWRLHVICPLYKRGSAFTAGNYRGVHLTASLAKTAERLICRDLIKHLHIGKFGPDQWPFTPGLSARDLVT
;
A
#
# COMPACT_ATOMS: atom_id res chain seq x y z
N SER A 1 2.86 -20.45 -10.16
CA SER A 1 3.87 -21.38 -9.64
C SER A 1 3.58 -21.66 -8.16
N SER A 2 3.53 -22.94 -7.78
CA SER A 2 3.33 -23.34 -6.39
C SER A 2 4.58 -23.03 -5.58
N ILE A 3 4.39 -22.55 -4.35
CA ILE A 3 5.50 -22.33 -3.40
C ILE A 3 6.07 -23.71 -3.00
N PRO A 4 7.39 -23.92 -3.14
CA PRO A 4 8.02 -25.19 -2.77
C PRO A 4 7.86 -25.48 -1.27
N PRO A 5 8.25 -26.69 -0.80
CA PRO A 5 8.38 -26.95 0.62
C PRO A 5 9.24 -25.89 1.31
N LEU A 6 8.82 -25.43 2.48
CA LEU A 6 9.58 -24.44 3.25
C LEU A 6 10.29 -25.13 4.43
N ARG A 7 11.45 -24.61 4.80
CA ARG A 7 12.22 -25.07 5.94
C ARG A 7 11.98 -24.13 7.13
N ASP A 8 11.54 -24.70 8.25
CA ASP A 8 11.44 -24.02 9.56
C ASP A 8 12.36 -24.74 10.56
N GLY A 9 13.55 -24.23 10.74
CA GLY A 9 14.60 -24.92 11.48
C GLY A 9 15.00 -26.26 10.83
N THR A 10 14.70 -27.36 11.50
CA THR A 10 14.95 -28.72 11.01
C THR A 10 13.75 -29.37 10.32
N LYS A 11 12.55 -28.76 10.47
CA LYS A 11 11.28 -29.28 9.93
C LYS A 11 11.02 -28.77 8.50
N TRP A 12 10.56 -29.68 7.63
CA TRP A 12 10.04 -29.34 6.32
C TRP A 12 8.52 -29.19 6.35
N LEU A 13 8.03 -28.06 5.86
CA LEU A 13 6.61 -27.73 5.78
C LEU A 13 6.11 -27.92 4.34
N ASN A 14 5.22 -28.89 4.16
CA ASN A 14 4.64 -29.21 2.86
C ASN A 14 3.23 -28.64 2.71
N GLU A 15 2.47 -28.61 3.80
CA GLU A 15 1.09 -28.17 3.81
C GLU A 15 0.96 -26.67 3.60
N TYR A 16 -0.06 -26.25 2.81
CA TYR A 16 -0.30 -24.83 2.49
C TYR A 16 -0.52 -23.99 3.74
N ARG A 17 -1.24 -24.53 4.73
CA ARG A 17 -1.52 -23.83 5.99
C ARG A 17 -0.25 -23.58 6.80
N GLU A 18 0.59 -24.60 6.96
CA GLU A 18 1.87 -24.47 7.67
C GLU A 18 2.79 -23.44 6.99
N LYS A 19 2.85 -23.44 5.65
CA LYS A 19 3.60 -22.43 4.88
C LYS A 19 3.05 -21.03 5.09
N ALA A 20 1.73 -20.87 5.08
CA ALA A 20 1.08 -19.57 5.32
C ALA A 20 1.37 -19.04 6.73
N ASP A 21 1.31 -19.90 7.75
CA ASP A 21 1.63 -19.55 9.13
C ASP A 21 3.11 -19.17 9.29
N LEU A 22 4.03 -19.86 8.61
CA LEU A 22 5.45 -19.49 8.60
C LEU A 22 5.68 -18.14 7.96
N PHE A 23 5.05 -17.86 6.81
CA PHE A 23 5.12 -16.55 6.16
C PHE A 23 4.54 -15.45 7.04
N ALA A 24 3.38 -15.68 7.67
CA ALA A 24 2.75 -14.71 8.56
C ALA A 24 3.70 -14.32 9.71
N ARG A 25 4.30 -15.30 10.38
CA ARG A 25 5.29 -15.05 11.44
C ARG A 25 6.53 -14.31 10.91
N THR A 26 7.04 -14.72 9.75
CA THR A 26 8.24 -14.13 9.14
C THR A 26 8.02 -12.68 8.74
N PHE A 27 6.86 -12.36 8.14
CA PHE A 27 6.54 -10.98 7.73
C PHE A 27 6.19 -10.11 8.93
N HIS A 28 5.50 -10.66 9.93
CA HIS A 28 5.21 -9.97 11.18
C HIS A 28 6.52 -9.56 11.89
N ALA A 29 7.46 -10.48 12.05
CA ALA A 29 8.75 -10.19 12.68
C ALA A 29 9.53 -9.09 11.94
N LYS A 30 9.45 -9.04 10.60
CA LYS A 30 10.09 -7.98 9.81
C LYS A 30 9.41 -6.61 9.93
N ALA A 31 8.14 -6.59 10.31
CA ALA A 31 7.35 -5.37 10.47
C ALA A 31 7.39 -4.82 11.91
N GLN A 32 7.95 -5.56 12.85
CA GLN A 32 8.13 -5.07 14.22
C GLN A 32 9.24 -4.02 14.25
N LEU A 33 8.96 -2.90 14.88
CA LEU A 33 9.98 -1.92 15.19
C LEU A 33 10.94 -2.48 16.26
N PRO A 34 12.23 -2.12 16.24
CA PRO A 34 13.12 -2.41 17.35
C PRO A 34 12.51 -1.92 18.66
N MET A 35 12.58 -2.75 19.70
CA MET A 35 12.04 -2.40 21.03
C MET A 35 12.87 -1.31 21.76
N GLU A 36 13.97 -0.86 21.17
CA GLU A 36 14.69 0.29 21.68
C GLU A 36 13.81 1.51 21.55
N HIS A 37 13.54 2.16 22.67
CA HIS A 37 12.87 3.45 22.72
C HIS A 37 13.71 4.47 21.94
N VAL A 38 13.50 4.52 20.64
CA VAL A 38 13.89 5.68 19.87
C VAL A 38 12.88 6.75 20.27
N ASP A 39 13.31 7.73 21.07
CA ASP A 39 12.51 8.92 21.30
C ASP A 39 12.06 9.43 19.94
N CYS A 40 10.76 9.34 19.71
CA CYS A 40 10.20 9.85 18.46
C CYS A 40 10.56 11.33 18.41
N PRO A 41 11.33 11.80 17.43
CA PRO A 41 11.69 13.20 17.39
C PRO A 41 10.41 14.01 17.41
N PHE A 42 10.30 14.92 18.38
CA PHE A 42 9.17 15.83 18.46
C PHE A 42 9.25 16.76 17.25
N PHE A 43 8.51 16.39 16.22
CA PHE A 43 8.20 17.32 15.14
C PHE A 43 7.21 18.31 15.75
N GLY A 44 7.68 19.50 16.12
CA GLY A 44 6.80 20.56 16.58
C GLY A 44 5.59 20.63 15.67
N CYS A 45 4.38 20.70 16.22
CA CYS A 45 3.19 20.98 15.43
C CYS A 45 3.48 22.24 14.63
N ALA A 46 3.81 22.09 13.35
CA ALA A 46 3.65 23.21 12.47
C ALA A 46 2.16 23.55 12.55
N ASP A 47 1.82 24.81 12.82
CA ASP A 47 0.48 25.35 12.59
C ASP A 47 0.19 25.24 11.10
N VAL A 48 -0.02 24.02 10.65
CA VAL A 48 -0.45 23.73 9.29
C VAL A 48 -1.96 23.93 9.35
N GLU A 49 -2.44 24.99 8.76
CA GLU A 49 -3.83 25.04 8.31
C GLU A 49 -4.05 23.86 7.39
N LEU A 50 -4.39 22.75 8.02
CA LEU A 50 -4.57 21.45 7.41
C LEU A 50 -5.78 21.55 6.50
N ASN A 51 -5.62 21.15 5.26
CA ASN A 51 -6.63 20.56 4.38
C ASN A 51 -7.20 21.40 3.23
N GLU A 52 -6.87 22.63 3.03
CA GLU A 52 -7.37 23.35 1.84
C GLU A 52 -6.72 22.89 0.53
N PHE A 53 -5.55 22.24 0.59
CA PHE A 53 -4.84 21.79 -0.61
C PHE A 53 -5.31 20.45 -1.19
N VAL A 54 -6.03 19.62 -0.43
CA VAL A 54 -6.55 18.35 -0.93
C VAL A 54 -7.95 18.52 -1.50
N VAL A 55 -8.04 18.75 -2.81
CA VAL A 55 -9.31 18.92 -3.51
C VAL A 55 -9.72 17.65 -4.24
N LEU A 56 -10.62 16.88 -3.65
CA LEU A 56 -11.18 15.69 -4.28
C LEU A 56 -12.27 16.04 -5.30
N ARG A 57 -12.01 15.74 -6.57
CA ARG A 57 -12.96 16.02 -7.68
C ARG A 57 -13.42 14.72 -8.33
N SER A 58 -14.73 14.59 -8.55
CA SER A 58 -15.33 13.38 -9.14
C SER A 58 -14.79 13.04 -10.54
N ARG A 59 -14.41 14.05 -11.33
CA ARG A 59 -13.76 13.83 -12.63
C ARG A 59 -12.43 13.09 -12.53
N TRP A 60 -11.66 13.31 -11.46
CA TRP A 60 -10.40 12.59 -11.22
C TRP A 60 -10.65 11.17 -10.70
N CYS A 61 -11.67 11.04 -9.83
CA CYS A 61 -12.13 9.73 -9.39
C CYS A 61 -12.56 8.87 -10.59
N LEU A 62 -13.36 9.44 -11.50
CA LEU A 62 -13.77 8.75 -12.73
C LEU A 62 -12.57 8.27 -13.55
N ARG A 63 -11.60 9.14 -13.81
CA ARG A 63 -10.38 8.75 -14.55
C ARG A 63 -9.60 7.61 -13.87
N LEU A 64 -9.46 7.65 -12.54
CA LEU A 64 -8.79 6.59 -11.81
C LEU A 64 -9.52 5.26 -11.91
N LEU A 65 -10.86 5.27 -11.87
CA LEU A 65 -11.69 4.08 -12.03
C LEU A 65 -11.63 3.54 -13.47
N GLU A 66 -11.63 4.39 -14.48
CA GLU A 66 -11.48 4.01 -15.90
C GLU A 66 -10.11 3.38 -16.19
N GLN A 67 -9.06 3.79 -15.46
CA GLN A 67 -7.70 3.28 -15.60
C GLN A 67 -7.42 2.01 -14.79
N LEU A 68 -8.42 1.44 -14.11
CA LEU A 68 -8.23 0.20 -13.37
C LEU A 68 -7.80 -0.93 -14.30
N ASP A 69 -6.79 -1.67 -13.89
CA ASP A 69 -6.30 -2.85 -14.57
C ASP A 69 -7.16 -4.06 -14.17
N GLU A 70 -7.92 -4.56 -15.12
CA GLU A 70 -8.86 -5.67 -14.93
C GLU A 70 -8.17 -7.02 -14.67
N THR A 71 -6.89 -7.13 -15.00
CA THR A 71 -6.10 -8.36 -14.83
C THR A 71 -5.57 -8.55 -13.42
N LYS A 72 -5.60 -7.49 -12.60
CA LYS A 72 -5.08 -7.54 -11.23
C LYS A 72 -6.02 -8.31 -10.31
N PRO A 73 -5.44 -9.09 -9.37
CA PRO A 73 -6.22 -9.82 -8.40
C PRO A 73 -7.03 -8.88 -7.51
N THR A 74 -8.17 -9.38 -7.04
CA THR A 74 -9.04 -8.69 -6.09
C THR A 74 -8.39 -8.56 -4.72
N GLY A 75 -8.80 -7.54 -3.98
CA GLY A 75 -8.44 -7.40 -2.57
C GLY A 75 -9.34 -8.26 -1.65
N PRO A 76 -9.23 -8.04 -0.33
CA PRO A 76 -10.04 -8.75 0.67
C PRO A 76 -11.56 -8.52 0.56
N ASP A 77 -11.97 -7.48 -0.17
CA ASP A 77 -13.37 -7.15 -0.46
C ASP A 77 -13.98 -8.00 -1.57
N HIS A 78 -13.17 -8.79 -2.26
CA HIS A 78 -13.57 -9.63 -3.40
C HIS A 78 -14.27 -8.87 -4.55
N ILE A 79 -14.08 -7.56 -4.65
CA ILE A 79 -14.67 -6.75 -5.73
C ILE A 79 -13.68 -6.69 -6.91
N PRO A 80 -13.99 -7.31 -8.07
CA PRO A 80 -13.12 -7.26 -9.24
C PRO A 80 -13.00 -5.85 -9.82
N ALA A 81 -11.80 -5.47 -10.23
CA ALA A 81 -11.54 -4.20 -10.90
C ALA A 81 -12.39 -4.02 -12.18
N ALA A 82 -12.66 -5.12 -12.89
CA ALA A 82 -13.52 -5.13 -14.08
C ALA A 82 -14.96 -4.63 -13.80
N ILE A 83 -15.54 -4.98 -12.65
CA ILE A 83 -16.86 -4.50 -12.26
C ILE A 83 -16.80 -3.00 -11.98
N LEU A 84 -15.83 -2.56 -11.16
CA LEU A 84 -15.66 -1.15 -10.81
C LEU A 84 -15.46 -0.26 -12.04
N LYS A 85 -14.71 -0.75 -13.03
CA LYS A 85 -14.48 -0.07 -14.29
C LYS A 85 -15.77 0.05 -15.11
N LYS A 86 -16.58 -1.00 -15.18
CA LYS A 86 -17.86 -0.99 -15.91
C LYS A 86 -18.88 0.00 -15.33
N ILE A 87 -18.91 0.17 -14.02
CA ILE A 87 -19.83 1.07 -13.31
C ILE A 87 -19.17 2.40 -12.87
N CYS A 88 -18.00 2.74 -13.42
CA CYS A 88 -17.20 3.88 -12.98
C CYS A 88 -17.98 5.21 -13.03
N LYS A 89 -18.78 5.41 -14.08
CA LYS A 89 -19.59 6.64 -14.24
C LYS A 89 -20.64 6.80 -13.13
N GLN A 90 -21.23 5.70 -12.71
CA GLN A 90 -22.27 5.68 -11.66
C GLN A 90 -21.67 5.89 -10.27
N ILE A 91 -20.51 5.31 -10.00
CA ILE A 91 -19.90 5.33 -8.67
C ILE A 91 -18.96 6.52 -8.44
N ALA A 92 -18.47 7.20 -9.48
CA ALA A 92 -17.46 8.26 -9.33
C ALA A 92 -17.89 9.39 -8.39
N VAL A 93 -19.13 9.84 -8.47
CA VAL A 93 -19.65 10.92 -7.61
C VAL A 93 -19.86 10.43 -6.17
N PRO A 94 -20.65 9.37 -5.89
CA PRO A 94 -20.86 8.91 -4.53
C PRO A 94 -19.55 8.46 -3.85
N PHE A 95 -18.65 7.85 -4.61
CA PHE A 95 -17.34 7.47 -4.08
C PHE A 95 -16.48 8.69 -3.71
N THR A 96 -16.53 9.75 -4.50
CA THR A 96 -15.82 11.00 -4.16
C THR A 96 -16.37 11.63 -2.89
N ILE A 97 -17.70 11.61 -2.71
CA ILE A 97 -18.36 12.11 -1.50
C ILE A 97 -17.91 11.28 -0.29
N LEU A 98 -17.90 9.96 -0.42
CA LEU A 98 -17.38 9.06 0.60
C LEU A 98 -15.92 9.41 0.97
N CYS A 99 -15.04 9.54 -0.01
CA CYS A 99 -13.63 9.88 0.25
C CYS A 99 -13.46 11.21 0.97
N ARG A 100 -14.27 12.24 0.64
CA ARG A 100 -14.28 13.52 1.36
C ARG A 100 -14.64 13.34 2.83
N ARG A 101 -15.70 12.57 3.08
CA ARG A 101 -16.15 12.29 4.45
C ARG A 101 -15.11 11.54 5.26
N LEU A 102 -14.47 10.52 4.66
CA LEU A 102 -13.39 9.77 5.30
C LEU A 102 -12.20 10.66 5.70
N LEU A 103 -11.85 11.63 4.85
CA LEU A 103 -10.81 12.62 5.19
C LEU A 103 -11.24 13.55 6.33
N GLN A 104 -12.47 14.07 6.29
CA GLN A 104 -13.00 14.96 7.32
C GLN A 104 -13.07 14.29 8.69
N GLU A 105 -13.48 13.02 8.71
CA GLU A 105 -13.60 12.22 9.92
C GLU A 105 -12.28 11.56 10.36
N ALA A 106 -11.21 11.73 9.57
CA ALA A 106 -9.91 11.03 9.75
C ALA A 106 -10.09 9.51 9.97
N CYS A 107 -11.09 8.92 9.32
CA CYS A 107 -11.47 7.53 9.49
C CYS A 107 -11.25 6.73 8.20
N TRP A 108 -10.66 5.54 8.33
CA TRP A 108 -10.45 4.63 7.20
C TRP A 108 -11.27 3.35 7.39
N PRO A 109 -12.07 2.92 6.41
CA PRO A 109 -12.93 1.74 6.55
C PRO A 109 -12.15 0.49 6.96
N ARG A 110 -12.68 -0.30 7.90
CA ARG A 110 -12.00 -1.50 8.40
C ARG A 110 -11.60 -2.45 7.27
N ILE A 111 -12.48 -2.68 6.29
CA ILE A 111 -12.21 -3.58 5.15
C ILE A 111 -11.03 -3.09 4.30
N TRP A 112 -10.79 -1.78 4.22
CA TRP A 112 -9.67 -1.20 3.47
C TRP A 112 -8.34 -1.27 4.22
N ARG A 113 -8.37 -1.53 5.52
CA ARG A 113 -7.18 -1.79 6.36
C ARG A 113 -6.75 -3.25 6.34
N LEU A 114 -7.57 -4.14 5.76
CA LEU A 114 -7.23 -5.55 5.59
C LEU A 114 -6.43 -5.74 4.31
N HIS A 115 -5.40 -6.55 4.39
CA HIS A 115 -4.57 -6.90 3.24
C HIS A 115 -4.41 -8.42 3.16
N VAL A 116 -4.48 -8.97 1.95
CA VAL A 116 -3.99 -10.32 1.68
C VAL A 116 -2.53 -10.22 1.32
N ILE A 117 -1.66 -10.93 2.04
CA ILE A 117 -0.22 -10.90 1.78
C ILE A 117 0.16 -12.10 0.93
N CYS A 118 0.63 -11.84 -0.30
CA CYS A 118 1.12 -12.86 -1.21
C CYS A 118 2.64 -12.92 -1.15
N PRO A 119 3.24 -14.06 -0.80
CA PRO A 119 4.69 -14.21 -0.81
C PRO A 119 5.22 -14.28 -2.25
N LEU A 120 6.14 -13.37 -2.58
CA LEU A 120 6.86 -13.32 -3.84
C LEU A 120 8.33 -13.63 -3.60
N TYR A 121 8.86 -14.66 -4.26
CA TYR A 121 10.28 -15.00 -4.17
C TYR A 121 11.17 -13.85 -4.65
N LYS A 122 12.23 -13.56 -3.89
CA LYS A 122 13.16 -12.47 -4.17
C LYS A 122 14.54 -12.97 -4.63
N ARG A 123 15.18 -13.80 -3.82
CA ARG A 123 16.55 -14.29 -4.05
C ARG A 123 16.94 -15.36 -3.02
N GLY A 124 18.03 -16.06 -3.28
CA GLY A 124 18.61 -17.04 -2.33
C GLY A 124 17.90 -18.39 -2.41
N SER A 125 17.81 -19.13 -1.31
CA SER A 125 17.11 -20.41 -1.27
C SER A 125 15.59 -20.20 -1.29
N ALA A 126 14.89 -20.83 -2.23
CA ALA A 126 13.44 -20.81 -2.30
C ALA A 126 12.75 -21.56 -1.15
N PHE A 127 13.50 -22.34 -0.39
CA PHE A 127 13.01 -23.10 0.76
C PHE A 127 12.98 -22.26 2.05
N THR A 128 13.51 -21.05 2.03
CA THR A 128 13.61 -20.17 3.20
C THR A 128 12.60 -19.02 3.09
N ALA A 129 11.64 -18.94 4.02
CA ALA A 129 10.60 -17.92 4.04
C ALA A 129 11.16 -16.49 4.07
N GLY A 130 12.31 -16.27 4.70
CA GLY A 130 12.98 -14.97 4.76
C GLY A 130 13.40 -14.39 3.40
N ASN A 131 13.52 -15.24 2.37
CA ASN A 131 13.91 -14.87 1.01
C ASN A 131 12.72 -14.43 0.13
N TYR A 132 11.54 -14.33 0.72
CA TYR A 132 10.33 -13.84 0.05
C TYR A 132 10.00 -12.42 0.48
N ARG A 133 9.30 -11.69 -0.41
CA ARG A 133 8.66 -10.40 -0.12
C ARG A 133 7.17 -10.63 0.08
N GLY A 134 6.58 -9.94 1.05
CA GLY A 134 5.13 -9.86 1.15
C GLY A 134 4.60 -8.79 0.18
N VAL A 135 3.84 -9.21 -0.82
CA VAL A 135 3.09 -8.29 -1.69
C VAL A 135 1.70 -8.13 -1.12
N HIS A 136 1.33 -6.91 -0.78
CA HIS A 136 0.04 -6.59 -0.18
C HIS A 136 -1.02 -6.38 -1.26
N LEU A 137 -2.04 -7.23 -1.25
CA LEU A 137 -3.23 -7.07 -2.06
C LEU A 137 -4.29 -6.35 -1.21
N THR A 138 -4.56 -5.11 -1.57
CA THR A 138 -5.57 -4.25 -0.94
C THR A 138 -6.79 -4.12 -1.85
N ALA A 139 -7.93 -3.71 -1.29
CA ALA A 139 -9.14 -3.41 -2.04
C ALA A 139 -8.88 -2.39 -3.17
N SER A 140 -9.45 -2.62 -4.35
CA SER A 140 -9.27 -1.71 -5.50
C SER A 140 -9.81 -0.31 -5.23
N LEU A 141 -10.92 -0.20 -4.49
CA LEU A 141 -11.46 1.09 -4.06
C LEU A 141 -10.53 1.80 -3.06
N ALA A 142 -9.89 1.06 -2.13
CA ALA A 142 -8.92 1.64 -1.21
C ALA A 142 -7.75 2.27 -1.96
N LYS A 143 -7.15 1.54 -2.93
CA LYS A 143 -6.08 2.08 -3.79
C LYS A 143 -6.53 3.29 -4.60
N THR A 144 -7.78 3.31 -5.04
CA THR A 144 -8.34 4.45 -5.79
C THR A 144 -8.49 5.66 -4.89
N ALA A 145 -8.97 5.47 -3.64
CA ALA A 145 -9.07 6.53 -2.64
C ALA A 145 -7.68 7.09 -2.28
N GLU A 146 -6.70 6.22 -2.01
CA GLU A 146 -5.32 6.62 -1.75
C GLU A 146 -4.75 7.47 -2.89
N ARG A 147 -4.88 7.01 -4.15
CA ARG A 147 -4.40 7.75 -5.33
C ARG A 147 -5.10 9.10 -5.50
N LEU A 148 -6.39 9.15 -5.19
CA LEU A 148 -7.17 10.38 -5.29
C LEU A 148 -6.69 11.42 -4.27
N ILE A 149 -6.36 10.98 -3.05
CA ILE A 149 -5.85 11.82 -1.96
C ILE A 149 -4.38 12.16 -2.17
N CYS A 150 -3.55 11.16 -2.43
CA CYS A 150 -2.10 11.33 -2.55
C CYS A 150 -1.69 12.22 -3.72
N ARG A 151 -2.51 12.37 -4.75
CA ARG A 151 -2.20 13.22 -5.89
C ARG A 151 -1.85 14.65 -5.50
N ASP A 152 -2.67 15.26 -4.66
CA ASP A 152 -2.48 16.64 -4.23
C ASP A 152 -1.51 16.70 -3.04
N LEU A 153 -1.54 15.72 -2.14
CA LEU A 153 -0.61 15.58 -1.03
C LEU A 153 0.84 15.45 -1.51
N ILE A 154 1.11 14.58 -2.47
CA ILE A 154 2.47 14.39 -3.03
C ILE A 154 2.97 15.69 -3.66
N LYS A 155 2.16 16.40 -4.40
CA LYS A 155 2.54 17.71 -4.97
C LYS A 155 2.94 18.70 -3.88
N HIS A 156 2.17 18.77 -2.81
CA HIS A 156 2.46 19.63 -1.68
C HIS A 156 3.78 19.23 -0.97
N LEU A 157 4.03 17.93 -0.80
CA LEU A 157 5.25 17.41 -0.18
C LEU A 157 6.49 17.63 -1.06
N HIS A 158 6.37 17.53 -2.40
CA HIS A 158 7.48 17.74 -3.33
C HIS A 158 7.94 19.21 -3.43
N ILE A 159 7.13 20.17 -2.97
CA ILE A 159 7.52 21.58 -2.92
C ILE A 159 8.50 21.80 -1.76
N GLY A 160 9.67 21.15 -1.81
CA GLY A 160 10.81 21.43 -0.94
C GLY A 160 10.80 20.82 0.46
N LYS A 161 9.95 19.84 0.74
CA LYS A 161 9.79 19.25 2.09
C LYS A 161 10.39 17.86 2.29
N PHE A 162 10.82 17.19 1.24
CA PHE A 162 11.64 15.98 1.38
C PHE A 162 13.10 16.40 1.51
N GLY A 163 13.76 15.89 2.56
CA GLY A 163 15.20 16.09 2.72
C GLY A 163 15.99 15.55 1.53
N PRO A 164 17.23 16.02 1.34
CA PRO A 164 18.08 15.61 0.23
C PRO A 164 18.34 14.11 0.16
N ASP A 165 18.08 13.37 1.25
CA ASP A 165 18.34 11.93 1.36
C ASP A 165 17.17 11.03 0.88
N GLN A 166 16.05 11.60 0.43
CA GLN A 166 14.85 10.85 -0.02
C GLN A 166 14.84 10.56 -1.53
N TRP A 167 15.98 10.13 -2.07
CA TRP A 167 16.19 9.86 -3.50
C TRP A 167 15.24 8.84 -4.14
N PRO A 168 14.92 7.68 -3.51
CA PRO A 168 14.14 6.63 -4.18
C PRO A 168 12.71 7.03 -4.51
N PHE A 169 12.19 8.08 -3.88
CA PHE A 169 10.80 8.53 -4.03
C PHE A 169 10.67 9.89 -4.72
N THR A 170 11.78 10.45 -5.18
CA THR A 170 11.80 11.74 -5.88
C THR A 170 11.72 11.50 -7.39
N PRO A 171 10.72 12.06 -8.10
CA PRO A 171 10.61 11.93 -9.55
C PRO A 171 11.88 12.41 -10.26
N GLY A 172 12.39 11.60 -11.19
CA GLY A 172 13.59 11.91 -11.96
C GLY A 172 14.92 11.52 -11.30
N LEU A 173 14.89 11.03 -10.05
CA LEU A 173 16.08 10.51 -9.36
C LEU A 173 16.04 8.98 -9.30
N SER A 174 17.22 8.37 -9.39
CA SER A 174 17.39 6.92 -9.31
C SER A 174 18.41 6.53 -8.24
N ALA A 175 18.42 5.26 -7.84
CA ALA A 175 19.42 4.75 -6.90
C ALA A 175 20.88 4.88 -7.44
N ARG A 176 21.06 5.08 -8.74
CA ARG A 176 22.39 5.33 -9.34
C ARG A 176 22.92 6.71 -8.99
N ASP A 177 22.04 7.69 -8.85
CA ASP A 177 22.40 9.07 -8.57
C ASP A 177 22.86 9.27 -7.11
N LEU A 178 22.66 8.23 -6.25
CA LEU A 178 23.17 8.18 -4.86
C LEU A 178 24.67 7.77 -4.76
N VAL A 179 25.24 7.21 -5.82
CA VAL A 179 26.57 6.58 -5.80
C VAL A 179 27.63 7.44 -6.49
N THR A 180 27.24 8.59 -7.00
CA THR A 180 28.14 9.61 -7.58
C THR A 180 28.42 10.71 -6.59
#